data_689a1dba6133788b2dedb3aeb108fcfd
#
_entry.id   689a1dba6133788b2dedb3aeb108fcfd
#
_cell.length_a   1.000
_cell.length_b   1.000
_cell.length_c   1.000
_cell.angle_alpha   90.00
_cell.angle_beta   90.00
_cell.angle_gamma   90.00
#
_symmetry.space_group_name_H-M   'P 1'
#
loop_
_entity.id
_entity.type
_entity.pdbx_description
1 polymer ?
#
loop_
_entity_poly.entity_id
_entity_poly.type
_entity_poly.pdbx_seq_one_letter_code
_entity_poly.pdbx_strand_id
1 'polypeptide(L)'
;MKWNNYFYLGLLLQLVLAASCYDEKSLEPSGEISSYSVPQGTHYYDDVIVDIFNQYGSCLLYKYTDKDTYWTPSGWMNGVLGVDGTKGYLVTPADEKYVGEQLDVIEKLWFSSYSDDFLKEFLPVKIMLCS
;
A
#
# COMPACT_ATOMS: atom_id res chain seq x y z
N MET A 1 39.74 -5.04 50.40
CA MET A 1 39.97 -5.67 49.09
C MET A 1 38.73 -6.45 48.60
N LYS A 2 37.52 -5.81 48.69
CA LYS A 2 36.27 -6.39 48.18
C LYS A 2 35.54 -5.50 47.15
N TRP A 3 36.07 -4.31 46.86
CA TRP A 3 35.41 -3.33 46.01
C TRP A 3 35.62 -3.59 44.50
N ASN A 4 36.71 -4.21 44.13
CA ASN A 4 37.01 -4.52 42.74
C ASN A 4 36.03 -5.56 42.12
N ASN A 5 35.50 -6.49 42.91
CA ASN A 5 34.62 -7.53 42.41
C ASN A 5 33.25 -6.98 41.97
N TYR A 6 32.72 -5.97 42.68
CA TYR A 6 31.45 -5.35 42.27
C TYR A 6 31.59 -4.47 41.04
N PHE A 7 32.77 -3.86 40.85
CA PHE A 7 33.08 -3.08 39.67
C PHE A 7 33.13 -3.99 38.43
N TYR A 8 33.80 -5.13 38.48
CA TYR A 8 33.84 -6.11 37.41
C TYR A 8 32.47 -6.74 37.16
N LEU A 9 31.67 -6.98 38.17
CA LEU A 9 30.30 -7.50 38.05
C LEU A 9 29.39 -6.48 37.31
N GLY A 10 29.49 -5.20 37.64
CA GLY A 10 28.76 -4.13 36.95
C GLY A 10 29.18 -3.98 35.49
N LEU A 11 30.49 -4.05 35.22
CA LEU A 11 30.99 -3.99 33.85
C LEU A 11 30.53 -5.19 33.00
N LEU A 12 30.50 -6.39 33.60
CA LEU A 12 30.04 -7.60 32.93
C LEU A 12 28.53 -7.54 32.67
N LEU A 13 27.76 -6.96 33.57
CA LEU A 13 26.31 -6.77 33.39
C LEU A 13 26.03 -5.76 32.27
N GLN A 14 26.81 -4.67 32.17
CA GLN A 14 26.69 -3.71 31.08
C GLN A 14 27.06 -4.31 29.72
N LEU A 15 28.06 -5.20 29.68
CA LEU A 15 28.46 -5.90 28.45
C LEU A 15 27.35 -6.86 27.96
N VAL A 16 26.66 -7.52 28.88
CA VAL A 16 25.54 -8.43 28.54
C VAL A 16 24.34 -7.62 28.02
N LEU A 17 24.07 -6.45 28.60
CA LEU A 17 22.99 -5.57 28.13
C LEU A 17 23.30 -4.94 26.76
N ALA A 18 24.57 -4.65 26.46
CA ALA A 18 24.99 -4.15 25.15
C ALA A 18 24.99 -5.22 24.06
N ALA A 19 25.12 -6.51 24.42
CA ALA A 19 25.05 -7.62 23.47
C ALA A 19 23.59 -8.02 23.11
N SER A 20 22.60 -7.41 23.75
CA SER A 20 21.20 -7.50 23.36
C SER A 20 20.90 -6.55 22.19
N CYS A 21 21.81 -6.43 21.21
CA CYS A 21 21.45 -5.97 19.89
C CYS A 21 20.47 -7.01 19.33
N TYR A 22 19.22 -6.63 19.28
CA TYR A 22 18.17 -7.35 18.63
C TYR A 22 18.56 -7.48 17.16
N ASP A 23 18.92 -8.69 16.77
CA ASP A 23 19.20 -9.03 15.38
C ASP A 23 17.84 -9.13 14.69
N GLU A 24 17.31 -7.97 14.29
CA GLU A 24 16.13 -7.93 13.43
C GLU A 24 16.52 -8.65 12.14
N LYS A 25 15.95 -9.83 11.95
CA LYS A 25 15.99 -10.48 10.64
C LYS A 25 15.56 -9.43 9.63
N SER A 26 16.38 -9.20 8.62
CA SER A 26 15.98 -8.37 7.49
C SER A 26 14.59 -8.80 7.06
N LEU A 27 13.62 -7.88 7.13
CA LEU A 27 12.29 -8.12 6.63
C LEU A 27 12.45 -8.45 5.14
N GLU A 28 12.40 -9.74 4.81
CA GLU A 28 12.23 -10.11 3.41
C GLU A 28 10.83 -9.62 3.03
N PRO A 29 10.71 -8.81 1.97
CA PRO A 29 9.40 -8.44 1.46
C PRO A 29 8.64 -9.74 1.25
N SER A 30 7.52 -9.93 1.94
CA SER A 30 6.62 -11.03 1.61
C SER A 30 6.34 -10.88 0.13
N GLY A 31 6.68 -11.90 -0.68
CA GLY A 31 6.52 -11.85 -2.14
C GLY A 31 5.07 -11.70 -2.62
N GLU A 32 4.14 -11.43 -1.72
CA GLU A 32 2.77 -11.02 -1.98
C GLU A 32 2.69 -9.50 -2.14
N ILE A 33 3.25 -8.98 -3.23
CA ILE A 33 3.24 -7.54 -3.52
C ILE A 33 1.86 -7.06 -3.96
N SER A 34 0.96 -7.91 -4.34
CA SER A 34 -0.45 -7.52 -4.47
C SER A 34 -1.38 -8.70 -4.37
N SER A 35 -2.34 -8.62 -3.46
CA SER A 35 -3.54 -9.44 -3.49
C SER A 35 -4.46 -9.05 -4.67
N TYR A 36 -4.04 -8.15 -5.53
CA TYR A 36 -4.79 -7.66 -6.68
C TYR A 36 -4.31 -8.32 -7.96
N SER A 37 -5.23 -8.92 -8.71
CA SER A 37 -4.94 -9.43 -10.04
C SER A 37 -5.00 -8.28 -11.06
N VAL A 38 -3.96 -8.12 -11.84
CA VAL A 38 -3.91 -7.24 -13.00
C VAL A 38 -3.57 -8.12 -14.20
N PRO A 39 -4.36 -8.14 -15.29
CA PRO A 39 -5.61 -7.41 -15.52
C PRO A 39 -6.80 -7.95 -14.72
N GLN A 40 -7.83 -7.09 -14.53
CA GLN A 40 -9.08 -7.46 -13.85
C GLN A 40 -10.17 -7.97 -14.82
N GLY A 41 -9.94 -7.90 -16.12
CA GLY A 41 -10.84 -8.31 -17.17
C GLY A 41 -10.11 -8.55 -18.50
N THR A 42 -10.86 -8.43 -19.60
CA THR A 42 -10.36 -8.65 -20.97
C THR A 42 -10.78 -7.52 -21.92
N HIS A 43 -10.99 -6.32 -21.39
CA HIS A 43 -11.35 -5.16 -22.18
C HIS A 43 -10.09 -4.51 -22.77
N TYR A 44 -10.25 -3.67 -23.78
CA TYR A 44 -9.13 -2.96 -24.40
C TYR A 44 -8.33 -2.08 -23.43
N TYR A 45 -8.98 -1.58 -22.41
CA TYR A 45 -8.32 -0.77 -21.38
C TYR A 45 -7.56 -1.59 -20.33
N ASP A 46 -7.79 -2.91 -20.28
CA ASP A 46 -7.01 -3.77 -19.37
C ASP A 46 -5.55 -3.86 -19.80
N ASP A 47 -5.26 -3.77 -21.12
CA ASP A 47 -3.89 -3.72 -21.62
C ASP A 47 -3.18 -2.44 -21.14
N VAL A 48 -3.87 -1.29 -21.14
CA VAL A 48 -3.34 -0.02 -20.62
C VAL A 48 -3.04 -0.12 -19.13
N ILE A 49 -3.93 -0.75 -18.36
CA ILE A 49 -3.73 -0.98 -16.93
C ILE A 49 -2.50 -1.87 -16.68
N VAL A 50 -2.31 -2.91 -17.47
CA VAL A 50 -1.12 -3.77 -17.39
C VAL A 50 0.15 -3.00 -17.72
N ASP A 51 0.12 -2.15 -18.75
CA ASP A 51 1.27 -1.32 -19.11
C ASP A 51 1.65 -0.35 -18.00
N ILE A 52 0.69 0.32 -17.39
CA ILE A 52 0.89 1.20 -16.23
C ILE A 52 1.47 0.42 -15.05
N PHE A 53 0.95 -0.76 -14.76
CA PHE A 53 1.47 -1.63 -13.71
C PHE A 53 2.93 -2.03 -13.97
N ASN A 54 3.24 -2.46 -15.18
CA ASN A 54 4.60 -2.86 -15.56
C ASN A 54 5.58 -1.68 -15.53
N GLN A 55 5.12 -0.49 -15.88
CA GLN A 55 5.97 0.70 -15.96
C GLN A 55 6.21 1.33 -14.58
N TYR A 56 5.18 1.42 -13.74
CA TYR A 56 5.19 2.19 -12.50
C TYR A 56 4.96 1.38 -11.23
N GLY A 57 4.55 0.10 -11.33
CA GLY A 57 4.25 -0.73 -10.18
C GLY A 57 2.93 -0.40 -9.47
N SER A 58 2.09 0.44 -10.08
CA SER A 58 0.81 0.88 -9.50
C SER A 58 -0.35 0.09 -10.09
N CYS A 59 -1.20 -0.49 -9.24
CA CYS A 59 -2.41 -1.20 -9.64
C CYS A 59 -3.58 -0.25 -9.81
N LEU A 60 -4.09 -0.08 -11.03
CA LEU A 60 -5.35 0.61 -11.26
C LEU A 60 -6.49 -0.39 -11.18
N LEU A 61 -7.42 -0.15 -10.26
CA LEU A 61 -8.50 -1.10 -9.94
C LEU A 61 -9.84 -0.47 -10.25
N TYR A 62 -10.63 -1.12 -11.08
CA TYR A 62 -12.04 -0.78 -11.35
C TYR A 62 -13.01 -1.81 -10.75
N LYS A 63 -12.48 -2.97 -10.29
CA LYS A 63 -13.20 -3.98 -9.51
C LYS A 63 -12.52 -4.12 -8.16
N TYR A 64 -13.21 -3.75 -7.11
CA TYR A 64 -12.71 -3.82 -5.74
C TYR A 64 -13.88 -3.94 -4.76
N THR A 65 -13.59 -4.31 -3.54
CA THR A 65 -14.55 -4.47 -2.46
C THR A 65 -14.41 -3.34 -1.43
N ASP A 66 -15.37 -3.21 -0.54
CA ASP A 66 -15.31 -2.25 0.57
C ASP A 66 -14.02 -2.41 1.40
N LYS A 67 -13.55 -3.65 1.57
CA LYS A 67 -12.31 -3.95 2.28
C LYS A 67 -11.09 -3.28 1.64
N ASP A 68 -11.08 -3.13 0.33
CA ASP A 68 -9.97 -2.51 -0.42
C ASP A 68 -9.93 -0.99 -0.27
N THR A 69 -11.09 -0.38 0.06
CA THR A 69 -11.24 1.07 0.17
C THR A 69 -10.84 1.62 1.53
N TYR A 70 -10.84 0.78 2.58
CA TYR A 70 -10.56 1.23 3.93
C TYR A 70 -9.10 1.06 4.32
N TRP A 71 -8.54 2.10 4.92
CA TRP A 71 -7.17 2.11 5.39
C TRP A 71 -6.95 1.25 6.65
N THR A 72 -7.94 1.19 7.53
CA THR A 72 -7.83 0.46 8.79
C THR A 72 -8.79 -0.72 8.84
N PRO A 73 -8.38 -1.87 9.41
CA PRO A 73 -9.24 -3.03 9.54
C PRO A 73 -10.56 -2.77 10.28
N SER A 74 -10.56 -1.81 11.21
CA SER A 74 -11.77 -1.40 11.94
C SER A 74 -12.72 -0.54 11.12
N GLY A 75 -12.24 0.14 10.08
CA GLY A 75 -13.04 1.03 9.25
C GLY A 75 -13.95 0.32 8.24
N TRP A 76 -13.56 -0.86 7.77
CA TRP A 76 -14.31 -1.61 6.75
C TRP A 76 -15.33 -2.60 7.32
N MET A 77 -15.30 -2.88 8.63
CA MET A 77 -16.17 -3.89 9.23
C MET A 77 -17.67 -3.59 9.13
N ASN A 78 -18.04 -2.36 8.92
CA ASN A 78 -19.42 -1.91 8.96
C ASN A 78 -19.92 -1.25 7.67
N GLY A 79 -19.17 -1.33 6.61
CA GLY A 79 -19.53 -1.15 5.20
C GLY A 79 -20.27 0.11 4.78
N VAL A 80 -21.13 0.66 5.56
CA VAL A 80 -21.97 1.79 5.18
C VAL A 80 -22.20 2.66 6.39
N LEU A 81 -21.78 3.93 6.35
CA LEU A 81 -22.02 4.92 7.38
C LEU A 81 -21.73 4.35 8.77
N GLY A 82 -20.66 4.75 9.40
CA GLY A 82 -20.26 4.25 10.71
C GLY A 82 -21.46 4.01 11.61
N VAL A 83 -21.46 2.90 12.32
CA VAL A 83 -22.57 2.46 13.20
C VAL A 83 -22.96 3.53 14.23
N ASP A 84 -22.09 4.48 14.46
CA ASP A 84 -22.24 5.64 15.35
C ASP A 84 -22.77 6.90 14.64
N GLY A 85 -23.17 6.79 13.36
CA GLY A 85 -23.63 7.94 12.57
C GLY A 85 -22.52 8.87 12.10
N THR A 86 -21.26 8.47 12.23
CA THR A 86 -20.14 9.22 11.62
C THR A 86 -20.28 9.17 10.11
N LYS A 87 -20.18 10.34 9.49
CA LYS A 87 -20.29 10.50 8.05
C LYS A 87 -19.11 9.83 7.37
N GLY A 88 -19.35 8.69 6.73
CA GLY A 88 -18.43 8.05 5.82
C GLY A 88 -18.77 8.41 4.37
N TYR A 89 -17.85 8.11 3.46
CA TYR A 89 -18.11 8.17 2.03
C TYR A 89 -18.32 6.75 1.50
N LEU A 90 -19.40 6.56 0.75
CA LEU A 90 -19.58 5.34 -0.03
C LEU A 90 -18.76 5.48 -1.31
N VAL A 91 -17.88 4.52 -1.54
CA VAL A 91 -17.10 4.45 -2.79
C VAL A 91 -17.73 3.40 -3.68
N THR A 92 -18.20 3.81 -4.84
CA THR A 92 -18.75 2.91 -5.84
C THR A 92 -17.68 2.64 -6.91
N PRO A 93 -17.39 1.37 -7.25
CA PRO A 93 -16.50 1.06 -8.36
C PRO A 93 -16.96 1.73 -9.65
N ALA A 94 -15.99 2.06 -10.51
CA ALA A 94 -16.28 2.66 -11.81
C ALA A 94 -17.21 1.77 -12.64
N ASP A 95 -18.13 2.38 -13.38
CA ASP A 95 -18.85 1.67 -14.43
C ASP A 95 -17.85 1.29 -15.53
N GLU A 96 -17.77 -0.01 -15.83
CA GLU A 96 -16.82 -0.57 -16.81
C GLU A 96 -16.88 0.12 -18.19
N LYS A 97 -18.04 0.70 -18.51
CA LYS A 97 -18.24 1.47 -19.74
C LYS A 97 -17.35 2.73 -19.82
N TYR A 98 -17.02 3.33 -18.68
CA TYR A 98 -16.29 4.61 -18.62
C TYR A 98 -14.85 4.47 -18.15
N VAL A 99 -14.40 3.25 -17.83
CA VAL A 99 -13.02 3.00 -17.35
C VAL A 99 -11.98 3.51 -18.35
N GLY A 100 -12.16 3.24 -19.63
CA GLY A 100 -11.23 3.71 -20.66
C GLY A 100 -11.13 5.25 -20.71
N GLU A 101 -12.26 5.95 -20.59
CA GLU A 101 -12.27 7.42 -20.55
C GLU A 101 -11.60 7.97 -19.27
N GLN A 102 -11.78 7.29 -18.14
CA GLN A 102 -11.10 7.66 -16.89
C GLN A 102 -9.59 7.49 -16.99
N LEU A 103 -9.12 6.40 -17.61
CA LEU A 103 -7.68 6.19 -17.86
C LEU A 103 -7.11 7.29 -18.76
N ASP A 104 -7.79 7.63 -19.82
CA ASP A 104 -7.41 8.74 -20.70
C ASP A 104 -7.23 10.06 -19.94
N VAL A 105 -8.13 10.34 -19.00
CA VAL A 105 -8.06 11.54 -18.16
C VAL A 105 -6.86 11.46 -17.21
N ILE A 106 -6.63 10.31 -16.58
CA ILE A 106 -5.50 10.09 -15.67
C ILE A 106 -4.18 10.28 -16.40
N GLU A 107 -4.01 9.67 -17.57
CA GLU A 107 -2.79 9.80 -18.36
C GLU A 107 -2.56 11.24 -18.82
N LYS A 108 -3.59 11.91 -19.34
CA LYS A 108 -3.48 13.24 -19.91
C LYS A 108 -3.34 14.37 -18.88
N LEU A 109 -4.02 14.25 -17.73
CA LEU A 109 -4.06 15.35 -16.77
C LEU A 109 -3.18 15.11 -15.54
N TRP A 110 -2.91 13.86 -15.21
CA TRP A 110 -2.10 13.54 -14.05
C TRP A 110 -0.71 13.05 -14.47
N PHE A 111 -0.59 11.93 -15.14
CA PHE A 111 0.71 11.31 -15.44
C PHE A 111 1.57 12.19 -16.35
N SER A 112 1.00 12.77 -17.39
CA SER A 112 1.74 13.66 -18.30
C SER A 112 2.35 14.91 -17.63
N SER A 113 1.91 15.23 -16.42
CA SER A 113 2.41 16.39 -15.67
C SER A 113 3.69 16.09 -14.88
N TYR A 114 4.13 14.84 -14.84
CA TYR A 114 5.28 14.39 -14.07
C TYR A 114 6.25 13.57 -14.92
N SER A 115 7.51 13.50 -14.52
CA SER A 115 8.49 12.63 -15.17
C SER A 115 8.23 11.17 -14.78
N ASP A 116 8.63 10.23 -15.65
CA ASP A 116 8.53 8.79 -15.37
C ASP A 116 9.24 8.39 -14.08
N ASP A 117 10.40 8.97 -13.81
CA ASP A 117 11.14 8.68 -12.57
C ASP A 117 10.36 9.11 -11.33
N PHE A 118 9.67 10.26 -11.40
CA PHE A 118 8.80 10.70 -10.32
C PHE A 118 7.62 9.77 -10.13
N LEU A 119 6.96 9.36 -11.21
CA LEU A 119 5.83 8.44 -11.15
C LEU A 119 6.24 7.07 -10.57
N LYS A 120 7.39 6.53 -10.96
CA LYS A 120 7.91 5.27 -10.41
C LYS A 120 8.18 5.32 -8.92
N GLU A 121 8.59 6.47 -8.41
CA GLU A 121 8.94 6.61 -7.00
C GLU A 121 7.74 6.96 -6.11
N PHE A 122 6.80 7.76 -6.63
CA PHE A 122 5.76 8.39 -5.80
C PHE A 122 4.33 7.96 -6.12
N LEU A 123 4.07 7.18 -7.17
CA LEU A 123 2.72 6.67 -7.37
C LEU A 123 2.31 5.74 -6.22
N PRO A 124 1.06 5.83 -5.76
CA PRO A 124 0.55 4.90 -4.77
C PRO A 124 0.51 3.48 -5.34
N VAL A 125 0.66 2.48 -4.48
CA VAL A 125 0.60 1.05 -4.85
C VAL A 125 -0.70 0.71 -5.56
N LYS A 126 -1.79 1.40 -5.22
CA LYS A 126 -3.10 1.21 -5.85
C LYS A 126 -3.81 2.54 -6.09
N ILE A 127 -4.51 2.60 -7.19
CA ILE A 127 -5.42 3.69 -7.59
C ILE A 127 -6.77 3.05 -7.88
N MET A 128 -7.81 3.50 -7.19
CA MET A 128 -9.15 2.96 -7.37
C MET A 128 -9.97 3.89 -8.25
N LEU A 129 -10.50 3.34 -9.35
CA LEU A 129 -11.38 4.04 -10.26
C LEU A 129 -12.81 3.96 -9.72
N CYS A 130 -13.45 5.10 -9.54
CA CYS A 130 -14.78 5.19 -8.93
C CYS A 130 -15.73 6.08 -9.77
N SER A 131 -17.02 5.89 -9.57
CA SER A 131 -18.10 6.69 -10.16
C SER A 131 -18.84 7.51 -9.10
#